data_a9057f1658f1c001ba2b33d539a5fecb
#
_entry.id   a9057f1658f1c001ba2b33d539a5fecb
#
_cell.length_a   1.000
_cell.length_b   1.000
_cell.length_c   1.000
_cell.angle_alpha   90.00
_cell.angle_beta   90.00
_cell.angle_gamma   90.00
#
_symmetry.space_group_name_H-M   'P 1'
#
loop_
_entity.id
_entity.type
_entity.pdbx_description
1 polymer ?
#
loop_
_entity_poly.entity_id
_entity_poly.type
_entity_poly.pdbx_seq_one_letter_code
_entity_poly.pdbx_strand_id
1 'polypeptide(L)'
;PGRVVTLYEGALDAALAVDANAVGAVITRGGSDVAEYIKSEAGDIAIVGAPAETNIEAGIAAQPDLILAPPRINQQQVALLSRIAPVVASNVPMFQPDSWERETRLFAKAMGREAEAEKVIGQVKERISEVAQVVSAKIPAGQRDAALVRWMPQGPLVMAEGLFSASLLQ
;
A
#
# COMPACT_ATOMS: atom_id res chain seq x y z
N PRO A 1 8.14 11.70 -11.90
CA PRO A 1 7.15 11.11 -12.81
C PRO A 1 5.83 11.84 -12.69
N GLY A 2 5.14 12.01 -13.82
CA GLY A 2 3.86 12.69 -13.90
C GLY A 2 2.66 11.76 -14.00
N ARG A 3 2.88 10.46 -14.24
CA ARG A 3 1.85 9.45 -14.48
C ARG A 3 2.28 8.09 -13.93
N VAL A 4 1.72 7.71 -12.78
CA VAL A 4 2.12 6.49 -12.06
C VAL A 4 1.05 5.41 -12.23
N VAL A 5 1.46 4.19 -12.57
CA VAL A 5 0.63 2.98 -12.51
C VAL A 5 1.07 2.13 -11.34
N THR A 6 0.11 1.62 -10.58
CA THR A 6 0.35 0.80 -9.39
C THR A 6 -0.22 -0.60 -9.57
N LEU A 7 0.56 -1.62 -9.28
CA LEU A 7 0.21 -3.02 -9.52
C LEU A 7 -0.15 -3.80 -8.26
N TYR A 8 -0.37 -3.12 -7.15
CA TYR A 8 -0.96 -3.67 -5.92
C TYR A 8 -1.39 -2.54 -4.96
N GLU A 9 -2.18 -2.89 -3.97
CA GLU A 9 -2.84 -1.97 -3.04
C GLU A 9 -1.85 -1.06 -2.30
N GLY A 10 -0.79 -1.61 -1.70
CA GLY A 10 0.18 -0.82 -0.95
C GLY A 10 0.95 0.21 -1.80
N ALA A 11 1.14 -0.05 -3.10
CA ALA A 11 1.73 0.94 -3.99
C ALA A 11 0.76 2.09 -4.30
N LEU A 12 -0.54 1.79 -4.42
CA LEU A 12 -1.56 2.82 -4.61
C LEU A 12 -1.68 3.69 -3.36
N ASP A 13 -1.75 3.07 -2.17
CA ASP A 13 -1.76 3.78 -0.89
C ASP A 13 -0.56 4.73 -0.78
N ALA A 14 0.64 4.24 -1.05
CA ALA A 14 1.86 5.05 -0.99
C ALA A 14 1.85 6.20 -2.01
N ALA A 15 1.37 5.96 -3.24
CA ALA A 15 1.32 6.98 -4.28
C ALA A 15 0.35 8.11 -3.92
N LEU A 16 -0.86 7.77 -3.49
CA LEU A 16 -1.87 8.77 -3.11
C LEU A 16 -1.48 9.51 -1.83
N ALA A 17 -0.90 8.84 -0.84
CA ALA A 17 -0.44 9.47 0.40
C ALA A 17 0.61 10.58 0.17
N VAL A 18 1.36 10.55 -0.93
CA VAL A 18 2.35 11.58 -1.28
C VAL A 18 1.89 12.48 -2.44
N ASP A 19 0.60 12.54 -2.72
CA ASP A 19 -0.02 13.33 -3.80
C ASP A 19 0.60 13.06 -5.18
N ALA A 20 0.99 11.81 -5.45
CA ALA A 20 1.43 11.42 -6.78
C ALA A 20 0.23 11.19 -7.71
N ASN A 21 0.39 11.52 -8.98
CA ASN A 21 -0.66 11.34 -9.99
C ASN A 21 -0.76 9.85 -10.40
N ALA A 22 -1.51 9.07 -9.64
CA ALA A 22 -1.83 7.69 -9.96
C ALA A 22 -2.89 7.66 -11.07
N VAL A 23 -2.52 7.16 -12.25
CA VAL A 23 -3.40 7.10 -13.44
C VAL A 23 -3.94 5.72 -13.74
N GLY A 24 -3.41 4.68 -13.07
CA GLY A 24 -3.87 3.32 -13.21
C GLY A 24 -3.54 2.49 -11.97
N ALA A 25 -4.46 1.60 -11.60
CA ALA A 25 -4.28 0.68 -10.49
C ALA A 25 -4.94 -0.68 -10.78
N VAL A 26 -4.50 -1.72 -10.09
CA VAL A 26 -5.22 -2.98 -10.05
C VAL A 26 -6.39 -2.89 -9.07
N ILE A 27 -7.41 -3.72 -9.27
CA ILE A 27 -8.51 -3.86 -8.30
C ILE A 27 -7.99 -4.37 -6.96
N THR A 28 -8.69 -4.05 -5.87
CA THR A 28 -8.39 -4.67 -4.58
C THR A 28 -8.71 -6.16 -4.59
N ARG A 29 -7.97 -6.92 -3.81
CA ARG A 29 -8.14 -8.38 -3.76
C ARG A 29 -9.55 -8.76 -3.32
N GLY A 30 -10.25 -9.50 -4.16
CA GLY A 30 -11.63 -9.93 -3.93
C GLY A 30 -12.69 -8.88 -4.22
N GLY A 31 -12.29 -7.73 -4.77
CA GLY A 31 -13.19 -6.66 -5.22
C GLY A 31 -13.26 -6.57 -6.74
N SER A 32 -14.00 -5.58 -7.24
CA SER A 32 -14.13 -5.24 -8.66
C SER A 32 -13.59 -3.84 -8.99
N ASP A 33 -13.04 -3.14 -8.00
CA ASP A 33 -12.53 -1.78 -8.09
C ASP A 33 -11.38 -1.59 -7.08
N VAL A 34 -10.78 -0.42 -7.00
CA VAL A 34 -9.88 -0.06 -5.90
C VAL A 34 -10.61 -0.13 -4.55
N ALA A 35 -9.86 -0.23 -3.46
CA ALA A 35 -10.46 -0.34 -2.14
C ALA A 35 -11.37 0.85 -1.81
N GLU A 36 -12.51 0.60 -1.17
CA GLU A 36 -13.54 1.61 -0.90
C GLU A 36 -13.00 2.79 -0.09
N TYR A 37 -12.11 2.53 0.88
CA TYR A 37 -11.53 3.58 1.74
C TYR A 37 -10.66 4.59 0.98
N ILE A 38 -10.14 4.25 -0.20
CA ILE A 38 -9.22 5.07 -1.00
C ILE A 38 -9.88 5.60 -2.27
N LYS A 39 -11.09 5.17 -2.57
CA LYS A 39 -11.78 5.43 -3.84
C LYS A 39 -12.00 6.91 -4.11
N SER A 40 -12.34 7.69 -3.09
CA SER A 40 -12.51 9.14 -3.23
C SER A 40 -11.22 9.86 -3.61
N GLU A 41 -10.09 9.39 -3.15
CA GLU A 41 -8.77 9.96 -3.43
C GLU A 41 -8.21 9.49 -4.77
N ALA A 42 -8.52 8.24 -5.14
CA ALA A 42 -8.14 7.67 -6.43
C ALA A 42 -8.89 8.30 -7.62
N GLY A 43 -10.11 8.84 -7.39
CA GLY A 43 -10.93 9.43 -8.44
C GLY A 43 -11.23 8.46 -9.59
N ASP A 44 -11.19 8.94 -10.82
CA ASP A 44 -11.43 8.14 -12.05
C ASP A 44 -10.17 7.39 -12.50
N ILE A 45 -9.53 6.66 -11.59
CA ILE A 45 -8.33 5.87 -11.90
C ILE A 45 -8.65 4.70 -12.84
N ALA A 46 -7.82 4.48 -13.85
CA ALA A 46 -8.01 3.37 -14.78
C ALA A 46 -7.69 2.03 -14.11
N ILE A 47 -8.55 1.03 -14.27
CA ILE A 47 -8.26 -0.33 -13.81
C ILE A 47 -7.36 -1.03 -14.81
N VAL A 48 -6.17 -1.41 -14.39
CA VAL A 48 -5.14 -2.07 -15.21
C VAL A 48 -4.97 -3.57 -14.89
N GLY A 49 -5.99 -4.18 -14.32
CA GLY A 49 -6.03 -5.61 -14.03
C GLY A 49 -6.36 -5.96 -12.59
N ALA A 50 -6.01 -7.18 -12.19
CA ALA A 50 -6.16 -7.71 -10.85
C ALA A 50 -4.78 -8.01 -10.22
N PRO A 51 -4.69 -8.21 -8.89
CA PRO A 51 -3.46 -8.63 -8.24
C PRO A 51 -2.88 -9.90 -8.90
N ALA A 52 -1.62 -9.85 -9.31
CA ALA A 52 -0.90 -10.88 -10.05
C ALA A 52 -1.36 -11.11 -11.51
N GLU A 53 -2.35 -10.40 -12.01
CA GLU A 53 -2.86 -10.51 -13.37
C GLU A 53 -3.03 -9.12 -14.01
N THR A 54 -1.91 -8.54 -14.42
CA THR A 54 -1.89 -7.21 -15.04
C THR A 54 -2.41 -7.27 -16.48
N ASN A 55 -3.35 -6.39 -16.81
CA ASN A 55 -3.78 -6.15 -18.18
C ASN A 55 -2.79 -5.20 -18.86
N ILE A 56 -1.94 -5.74 -19.73
CA ILE A 56 -0.87 -5.00 -20.39
C ILE A 56 -1.43 -3.91 -21.33
N GLU A 57 -2.53 -4.17 -22.03
CA GLU A 57 -3.16 -3.21 -22.95
C GLU A 57 -3.70 -2.00 -22.16
N ALA A 58 -4.39 -2.24 -21.05
CA ALA A 58 -4.84 -1.19 -20.15
C ALA A 58 -3.66 -0.42 -19.54
N GLY A 59 -2.58 -1.11 -19.18
CA GLY A 59 -1.33 -0.50 -18.71
C GLY A 59 -0.72 0.44 -19.77
N ILE A 60 -0.69 0.05 -21.02
CA ILE A 60 -0.22 0.90 -22.14
C ILE A 60 -1.17 2.09 -22.33
N ALA A 61 -2.48 1.86 -22.31
CA ALA A 61 -3.48 2.92 -22.51
C ALA A 61 -3.41 4.00 -21.40
N ALA A 62 -2.99 3.64 -20.20
CA ALA A 62 -2.77 4.58 -19.10
C ALA A 62 -1.56 5.51 -19.34
N GLN A 63 -0.69 5.22 -20.31
CA GLN A 63 0.50 6.01 -20.66
C GLN A 63 1.35 6.39 -19.42
N PRO A 64 1.78 5.43 -18.61
CA PRO A 64 2.59 5.73 -17.43
C PRO A 64 4.01 6.15 -17.79
N ASP A 65 4.62 6.93 -16.93
CA ASP A 65 6.06 7.20 -16.94
C ASP A 65 6.79 6.51 -15.75
N LEU A 66 6.02 5.85 -14.87
CA LEU A 66 6.52 4.98 -13.81
C LEU A 66 5.50 3.90 -13.48
N ILE A 67 5.98 2.68 -13.23
CA ILE A 67 5.17 1.55 -12.74
C ILE A 67 5.70 1.10 -11.39
N LEU A 68 4.84 1.07 -10.36
CA LEU A 68 5.14 0.55 -9.05
C LEU A 68 4.59 -0.87 -8.92
N ALA A 69 5.48 -1.82 -8.65
CA ALA A 69 5.17 -3.24 -8.68
C ALA A 69 5.29 -3.90 -7.30
N PRO A 70 4.53 -5.00 -7.05
CA PRO A 70 4.56 -5.71 -5.78
C PRO A 70 5.91 -6.40 -5.53
N PRO A 71 6.22 -6.70 -4.25
CA PRO A 71 7.29 -7.63 -3.95
C PRO A 71 7.01 -8.99 -4.61
N ARG A 72 8.04 -9.66 -5.10
CA ARG A 72 7.96 -10.97 -5.78
C ARG A 72 7.28 -10.95 -7.16
N ILE A 73 7.20 -9.81 -7.82
CA ILE A 73 6.86 -9.80 -9.24
C ILE A 73 7.89 -10.64 -10.01
N ASN A 74 7.43 -11.48 -10.94
CA ASN A 74 8.34 -12.31 -11.71
C ASN A 74 9.12 -11.51 -12.77
N GLN A 75 10.30 -11.99 -13.14
CA GLN A 75 11.18 -11.27 -14.08
C GLN A 75 10.59 -11.13 -15.48
N GLN A 76 9.77 -12.07 -15.92
CA GLN A 76 9.12 -11.98 -17.23
C GLN A 76 8.10 -10.84 -17.27
N GLN A 77 7.32 -10.68 -16.20
CA GLN A 77 6.40 -9.54 -16.08
C GLN A 77 7.18 -8.21 -15.99
N VAL A 78 8.26 -8.16 -15.22
CA VAL A 78 9.11 -6.95 -15.17
C VAL A 78 9.63 -6.61 -16.56
N ALA A 79 10.17 -7.58 -17.30
CA ALA A 79 10.71 -7.35 -18.65
C ALA A 79 9.63 -6.85 -19.62
N LEU A 80 8.38 -7.35 -19.49
CA LEU A 80 7.27 -6.91 -20.31
C LEU A 80 6.83 -5.49 -19.97
N LEU A 81 6.63 -5.20 -18.70
CA LEU A 81 6.23 -3.89 -18.18
C LEU A 81 7.29 -2.81 -18.45
N SER A 82 8.57 -3.18 -18.39
CA SER A 82 9.69 -2.26 -18.66
C SER A 82 9.75 -1.78 -20.13
N ARG A 83 8.97 -2.39 -21.03
CA ARG A 83 8.77 -1.87 -22.39
C ARG A 83 7.77 -0.71 -22.44
N ILE A 84 6.96 -0.56 -21.39
CA ILE A 84 5.96 0.50 -21.26
C ILE A 84 6.56 1.69 -20.53
N ALA A 85 7.11 1.47 -19.34
CA ALA A 85 7.71 2.48 -18.47
C ALA A 85 8.71 1.85 -17.49
N PRO A 86 9.60 2.62 -16.86
CA PRO A 86 10.43 2.13 -15.76
C PRO A 86 9.59 1.45 -14.66
N VAL A 87 10.07 0.30 -14.18
CA VAL A 87 9.40 -0.49 -13.14
C VAL A 87 10.22 -0.45 -11.86
N VAL A 88 9.59 -0.07 -10.76
CA VAL A 88 10.16 -0.15 -9.41
C VAL A 88 9.35 -1.18 -8.62
N ALA A 89 9.97 -2.31 -8.32
CA ALA A 89 9.38 -3.35 -7.49
C ALA A 89 9.78 -3.16 -6.02
N SER A 90 8.84 -3.40 -5.10
CA SER A 90 9.15 -3.40 -3.68
C SER A 90 10.14 -4.54 -3.36
N ASN A 91 11.18 -4.22 -2.61
CA ASN A 91 12.11 -5.18 -2.02
C ASN A 91 11.99 -5.23 -0.49
N VAL A 92 10.98 -4.57 0.05
CA VAL A 92 10.74 -4.50 1.49
C VAL A 92 10.15 -5.82 1.98
N PRO A 93 10.67 -6.42 3.07
CA PRO A 93 10.06 -7.60 3.68
C PRO A 93 8.63 -7.31 4.09
N MET A 94 7.69 -8.17 3.65
CA MET A 94 6.28 -7.98 3.95
C MET A 94 5.98 -8.26 5.43
N PHE A 95 4.97 -7.61 5.95
CA PHE A 95 4.38 -7.84 7.28
C PHE A 95 5.27 -7.48 8.49
N GLN A 96 6.45 -6.90 8.29
CA GLN A 96 7.22 -6.37 9.42
C GLN A 96 6.57 -5.08 9.95
N PRO A 97 6.75 -4.74 11.24
CA PRO A 97 6.16 -3.53 11.81
C PRO A 97 6.50 -2.23 11.06
N ASP A 98 7.71 -2.14 10.50
CA ASP A 98 8.21 -0.98 9.76
C ASP A 98 8.05 -1.10 8.22
N SER A 99 7.43 -2.17 7.73
CA SER A 99 7.32 -2.42 6.27
C SER A 99 6.64 -1.26 5.54
N TRP A 100 5.58 -0.70 6.12
CA TRP A 100 4.84 0.41 5.53
C TRP A 100 5.69 1.68 5.38
N GLU A 101 6.51 2.02 6.38
CA GLU A 101 7.42 3.18 6.30
C GLU A 101 8.47 3.00 5.22
N ARG A 102 9.10 1.82 5.21
CA ARG A 102 10.16 1.49 4.26
C ARG A 102 9.65 1.46 2.84
N GLU A 103 8.47 0.93 2.63
CA GLU A 103 7.84 0.85 1.30
C GLU A 103 7.37 2.24 0.83
N THR A 104 6.77 3.03 1.71
CA THR A 104 6.42 4.43 1.42
C THR A 104 7.65 5.22 1.00
N ARG A 105 8.78 5.11 1.72
CA ARG A 105 10.04 5.77 1.35
C ARG A 105 10.60 5.29 0.02
N LEU A 106 10.54 3.97 -0.24
CA LEU A 106 11.01 3.39 -1.49
C LEU A 106 10.26 3.97 -2.69
N PHE A 107 8.95 3.96 -2.63
CA PHE A 107 8.11 4.45 -3.72
C PHE A 107 8.15 5.97 -3.85
N ALA A 108 8.15 6.68 -2.73
CA ALA A 108 8.30 8.14 -2.74
C ALA A 108 9.62 8.57 -3.40
N LYS A 109 10.73 7.87 -3.11
CA LYS A 109 12.01 8.11 -3.78
C LYS A 109 11.91 7.89 -5.29
N ALA A 110 11.23 6.84 -5.74
CA ALA A 110 10.99 6.61 -7.17
C ALA A 110 10.13 7.70 -7.81
N MET A 111 9.26 8.33 -7.04
CA MET A 111 8.36 9.40 -7.48
C MET A 111 8.95 10.81 -7.29
N GLY A 112 10.10 10.95 -6.60
CA GLY A 112 10.67 12.26 -6.24
C GLY A 112 9.82 13.00 -5.20
N ARG A 113 9.26 12.27 -4.24
CA ARG A 113 8.33 12.75 -3.21
C ARG A 113 8.79 12.40 -1.79
N GLU A 114 10.11 12.39 -1.56
CA GLU A 114 10.69 11.97 -0.28
C GLU A 114 10.25 12.86 0.89
N ALA A 115 10.14 14.17 0.65
CA ALA A 115 9.73 15.10 1.70
C ALA A 115 8.27 14.87 2.13
N GLU A 116 7.39 14.64 1.17
CA GLU A 116 5.99 14.31 1.41
C GLU A 116 5.86 12.99 2.18
N ALA A 117 6.66 11.99 1.83
CA ALA A 117 6.67 10.71 2.54
C ALA A 117 7.08 10.86 4.01
N GLU A 118 8.14 11.61 4.32
CA GLU A 118 8.54 11.83 5.72
C GLU A 118 7.46 12.59 6.50
N LYS A 119 6.80 13.55 5.87
CA LYS A 119 5.66 14.25 6.48
C LYS A 119 4.52 13.28 6.81
N VAL A 120 4.10 12.46 5.85
CA VAL A 120 3.02 11.48 6.04
C VAL A 120 3.39 10.46 7.13
N ILE A 121 4.60 9.92 7.09
CA ILE A 121 5.09 8.97 8.10
C ILE A 121 5.05 9.61 9.49
N GLY A 122 5.49 10.86 9.61
CA GLY A 122 5.44 11.61 10.86
C GLY A 122 4.01 11.77 11.38
N GLN A 123 3.08 12.17 10.52
CA GLN A 123 1.66 12.33 10.87
C GLN A 123 1.02 11.02 11.33
N VAL A 124 1.30 9.90 10.65
CA VAL A 124 0.79 8.58 11.06
C VAL A 124 1.32 8.19 12.42
N LYS A 125 2.63 8.38 12.69
CA LYS A 125 3.24 8.08 14.00
C LYS A 125 2.67 8.96 15.11
N GLU A 126 2.47 10.23 14.86
CA GLU A 126 1.82 11.15 15.79
C GLU A 126 0.40 10.68 16.12
N ARG A 127 -0.37 10.31 15.09
CA ARG A 127 -1.73 9.80 15.26
C ARG A 127 -1.78 8.50 16.07
N ILE A 128 -0.85 7.59 15.84
CA ILE A 128 -0.72 6.36 16.64
C ILE A 128 -0.46 6.72 18.11
N SER A 129 0.48 7.64 18.38
CA SER A 129 0.80 8.08 19.72
C SER A 129 -0.39 8.75 20.43
N GLU A 130 -1.14 9.62 19.75
CA GLU A 130 -2.36 10.24 20.28
C GLU A 130 -3.41 9.19 20.66
N VAL A 131 -3.66 8.22 19.78
CA VAL A 131 -4.62 7.13 20.04
C VAL A 131 -4.17 6.30 21.23
N ALA A 132 -2.89 5.95 21.32
CA ALA A 132 -2.32 5.21 22.46
C ALA A 132 -2.51 5.96 23.78
N GLN A 133 -2.33 7.29 23.81
CA GLN A 133 -2.57 8.12 24.98
C GLN A 133 -4.06 8.11 25.37
N VAL A 134 -4.97 8.25 24.41
CA VAL A 134 -6.42 8.21 24.67
C VAL A 134 -6.84 6.86 25.25
N VAL A 135 -6.34 5.76 24.67
CA VAL A 135 -6.60 4.40 25.17
C VAL A 135 -6.07 4.25 26.59
N SER A 136 -4.84 4.70 26.84
CA SER A 136 -4.18 4.61 28.14
C SER A 136 -4.89 5.42 29.23
N ALA A 137 -5.50 6.55 28.86
CA ALA A 137 -6.26 7.38 29.79
C ALA A 137 -7.66 6.82 30.11
N LYS A 138 -8.28 6.11 29.17
CA LYS A 138 -9.68 5.67 29.27
C LYS A 138 -9.85 4.21 29.69
N ILE A 139 -8.88 3.34 29.40
CA ILE A 139 -8.98 1.90 29.61
C ILE A 139 -7.89 1.46 30.59
N PRO A 140 -8.23 0.85 31.75
CA PRO A 140 -7.26 0.30 32.70
C PRO A 140 -6.36 -0.75 32.03
N ALA A 141 -5.10 -0.83 32.45
CA ALA A 141 -4.11 -1.74 31.86
C ALA A 141 -4.58 -3.21 31.77
N GLY A 142 -5.23 -3.70 32.83
CA GLY A 142 -5.77 -5.07 32.86
C GLY A 142 -7.04 -5.32 32.02
N GLN A 143 -7.50 -4.32 31.25
CA GLN A 143 -8.67 -4.41 30.37
C GLN A 143 -8.33 -4.04 28.91
N ARG A 144 -7.03 -4.02 28.55
CA ARG A 144 -6.55 -3.63 27.22
C ARG A 144 -6.23 -4.81 26.31
N ASP A 145 -6.64 -6.02 26.71
CA ASP A 145 -6.42 -7.19 25.85
C ASP A 145 -7.20 -7.02 24.55
N ALA A 146 -6.48 -7.10 23.44
CA ALA A 146 -7.04 -6.98 22.09
C ALA A 146 -6.42 -8.01 21.17
N ALA A 147 -7.18 -8.46 20.18
CA ALA A 147 -6.69 -9.33 19.13
C ALA A 147 -7.18 -8.85 17.77
N LEU A 148 -6.28 -8.82 16.81
CA LEU A 148 -6.64 -8.60 15.40
C LEU A 148 -6.90 -9.95 14.73
N VAL A 149 -8.13 -10.12 14.24
CA VAL A 149 -8.57 -11.37 13.62
C VAL A 149 -8.99 -11.12 12.17
N ARG A 150 -8.44 -11.88 11.25
CA ARG A 150 -8.88 -11.93 9.86
C ARG A 150 -9.74 -13.17 9.64
N TRP A 151 -10.97 -12.97 9.21
CA TRP A 151 -11.85 -14.09 8.85
C TRP A 151 -11.55 -14.56 7.43
N MET A 152 -11.27 -15.86 7.31
CA MET A 152 -10.96 -16.53 6.05
C MET A 152 -11.99 -17.64 5.82
N PRO A 153 -12.18 -18.12 4.58
CA PRO A 153 -13.06 -19.26 4.31
C PRO A 153 -12.72 -20.52 5.14
N GLN A 154 -11.44 -20.67 5.50
CA GLN A 154 -10.93 -21.79 6.31
C GLN A 154 -11.10 -21.58 7.83
N GLY A 155 -11.53 -20.42 8.26
CA GLY A 155 -11.68 -20.04 9.67
C GLY A 155 -10.92 -18.76 10.04
N PRO A 156 -10.99 -18.34 11.31
CA PRO A 156 -10.33 -17.14 11.78
C PRO A 156 -8.80 -17.30 11.82
N LEU A 157 -8.09 -16.27 11.40
CA LEU A 157 -6.64 -16.16 11.53
C LEU A 157 -6.32 -15.02 12.51
N VAL A 158 -5.70 -15.36 13.64
CA VAL A 158 -5.21 -14.38 14.61
C VAL A 158 -3.85 -13.85 14.14
N MET A 159 -3.70 -12.54 14.07
CA MET A 159 -2.46 -11.90 13.66
C MET A 159 -1.47 -11.87 14.82
N ALA A 160 -0.27 -12.43 14.60
CA ALA A 160 0.78 -12.49 15.62
C ALA A 160 1.38 -11.11 15.92
N GLU A 161 1.88 -10.93 17.14
CA GLU A 161 2.43 -9.66 17.64
C GLU A 161 3.54 -9.05 16.77
N GLY A 162 4.39 -9.87 16.16
CA GLY A 162 5.48 -9.40 15.30
C GLY A 162 5.05 -8.91 13.91
N LEU A 163 3.75 -8.91 13.60
CA LEU A 163 3.24 -8.43 12.31
C LEU A 163 2.82 -6.97 12.41
N PHE A 164 2.97 -6.23 11.30
CA PHE A 164 2.59 -4.82 11.22
C PHE A 164 1.21 -4.53 11.81
N SER A 165 0.21 -5.28 11.39
CA SER A 165 -1.17 -5.05 11.81
C SER A 165 -1.39 -5.23 13.32
N ALA A 166 -0.67 -6.15 13.96
CA ALA A 166 -0.75 -6.38 15.40
C ALA A 166 0.14 -5.42 16.19
N SER A 167 1.22 -4.91 15.61
CA SER A 167 2.10 -3.91 16.25
C SER A 167 1.39 -2.59 16.55
N LEU A 168 0.28 -2.30 15.87
CA LEU A 168 -0.55 -1.12 16.13
C LEU A 168 -1.38 -1.24 17.42
N LEU A 169 -1.46 -2.43 18.02
CA LEU A 169 -2.16 -2.69 19.28
C LEU A 169 -1.24 -2.61 20.51
N GLN A 170 0.06 -2.44 20.32
CA GLN A 170 1.08 -2.32 21.37
C GLN A 170 1.31 -0.86 21.75
#